data_b342ff279aff5266753b437b039ca0e9
#
_entry.id   b342ff279aff5266753b437b039ca0e9
#
_cell.length_a   1.000
_cell.length_b   1.000
_cell.length_c   1.000
_cell.angle_alpha   90.00
_cell.angle_beta   90.00
_cell.angle_gamma   90.00
#
_symmetry.space_group_name_H-M   'P 1'
#
loop_
_entity.id
_entity.type
_entity.pdbx_description
1 polymer ?
#
loop_
_entity_poly.entity_id
_entity_poly.type
_entity_poly.pdbx_seq_one_letter_code
_entity_poly.pdbx_strand_id
1 'polypeptide(L)'
;MNRRLSLAVLMLTASLFGCTTSSNHGVSVPLVATRQNTGQIGNVTLADWGKETGLSFFISGAPSGASLPLRLFTFINKGSCQQPGPVAYAMNDRVTTERQAIRGWAFSRSAPVALSVLLAGEYSIVVRSAPDSGNIDIFCGDIRQKGLGK
;
A
#
# COMPACT_ATOMS: atom_id res chain seq x y z
N MET A 1 -46.17 51.36 40.09
CA MET A 1 -44.73 51.25 39.71
C MET A 1 -44.43 49.76 39.50
N ASN A 2 -44.57 49.31 38.29
CA ASN A 2 -44.34 47.89 37.95
C ASN A 2 -43.06 47.77 37.16
N ARG A 3 -42.04 47.22 37.81
CA ARG A 3 -40.81 46.86 37.15
C ARG A 3 -40.99 45.46 36.56
N ARG A 4 -41.10 45.35 35.25
CA ARG A 4 -41.08 44.07 34.51
C ARG A 4 -39.59 43.68 34.30
N LEU A 5 -39.15 42.64 34.98
CA LEU A 5 -37.88 41.97 34.70
C LEU A 5 -38.08 41.10 33.42
N SER A 6 -37.40 41.48 32.36
CA SER A 6 -37.26 40.64 31.16
C SER A 6 -36.10 39.67 31.40
N LEU A 7 -36.36 38.39 31.54
CA LEU A 7 -35.35 37.34 31.50
C LEU A 7 -35.00 37.10 30.03
N ALA A 8 -33.80 37.47 29.66
CA ALA A 8 -33.19 37.05 28.40
C ALA A 8 -32.64 35.63 28.54
N VAL A 9 -33.29 34.68 27.91
CA VAL A 9 -32.79 33.29 27.82
C VAL A 9 -31.74 33.23 26.71
N LEU A 10 -30.49 33.09 27.10
CA LEU A 10 -29.36 32.86 26.20
C LEU A 10 -29.33 31.38 25.80
N MET A 11 -29.79 31.06 24.59
CA MET A 11 -29.62 29.72 24.04
C MET A 11 -28.19 29.55 23.54
N LEU A 12 -27.38 28.80 24.29
CA LEU A 12 -26.09 28.31 23.84
C LEU A 12 -26.33 27.13 22.89
N THR A 13 -26.18 27.36 21.60
CA THR A 13 -26.10 26.29 20.60
C THR A 13 -24.70 25.70 20.61
N ALA A 14 -24.53 24.56 21.26
CA ALA A 14 -23.30 23.77 21.18
C ALA A 14 -23.22 23.12 19.80
N SER A 15 -22.38 23.67 18.91
CA SER A 15 -22.03 23.05 17.64
C SER A 15 -21.08 21.88 17.94
N LEU A 16 -21.60 20.66 17.88
CA LEU A 16 -20.82 19.45 17.90
C LEU A 16 -20.12 19.33 16.54
N PHE A 17 -18.89 19.82 16.45
CA PHE A 17 -17.99 19.45 15.34
C PHE A 17 -17.65 17.96 15.53
N GLY A 18 -18.42 17.09 14.88
CA GLY A 18 -18.07 15.69 14.75
C GLY A 18 -16.80 15.57 13.89
N CYS A 19 -15.67 15.27 14.53
CA CYS A 19 -14.51 14.76 13.81
C CYS A 19 -14.90 13.42 13.20
N THR A 20 -15.28 13.40 11.94
CA THR A 20 -15.33 12.18 11.14
C THR A 20 -13.89 11.74 10.95
N THR A 21 -13.40 10.84 11.80
CA THR A 21 -12.19 10.07 11.54
C THR A 21 -12.49 9.19 10.33
N SER A 22 -12.08 9.64 9.14
CA SER A 22 -11.96 8.74 7.98
C SER A 22 -10.90 7.70 8.35
N SER A 23 -11.35 6.53 8.78
CA SER A 23 -10.48 5.37 8.89
C SER A 23 -10.09 4.96 7.47
N ASN A 24 -8.98 5.50 6.98
CA ASN A 24 -8.34 5.01 5.77
C ASN A 24 -7.82 3.61 6.07
N HIS A 25 -8.70 2.62 5.96
CA HIS A 25 -8.33 1.22 6.06
C HIS A 25 -7.48 0.89 4.84
N GLY A 26 -6.17 0.79 5.03
CA GLY A 26 -5.28 0.31 4.00
C GLY A 26 -5.64 -1.13 3.61
N VAL A 27 -5.56 -1.43 2.32
CA VAL A 27 -5.75 -2.79 1.81
C VAL A 27 -4.42 -3.52 1.91
N SER A 28 -4.38 -4.60 2.69
CA SER A 28 -3.19 -5.44 2.84
C SER A 28 -3.19 -6.54 1.79
N VAL A 29 -2.10 -6.62 1.04
CA VAL A 29 -1.86 -7.64 0.02
C VAL A 29 -0.66 -8.48 0.43
N PRO A 30 -0.83 -9.78 0.69
CA PRO A 30 0.29 -10.67 0.96
C PRO A 30 1.12 -10.84 -0.32
N LEU A 31 2.43 -10.78 -0.17
CA LEU A 31 3.38 -11.04 -1.25
C LEU A 31 3.92 -12.46 -1.09
N VAL A 32 3.68 -13.29 -2.10
CA VAL A 32 4.18 -14.66 -2.16
C VAL A 32 5.57 -14.64 -2.79
N ALA A 33 6.55 -15.23 -2.11
CA ALA A 33 7.89 -15.39 -2.64
C ALA A 33 7.89 -16.30 -3.89
N THR A 34 8.62 -15.88 -4.91
CA THR A 34 8.87 -16.74 -6.08
C THR A 34 9.84 -17.85 -5.73
N ARG A 35 10.06 -18.79 -6.66
CA ARG A 35 11.01 -19.89 -6.49
C ARG A 35 12.43 -19.40 -6.21
N GLN A 36 12.81 -18.26 -6.78
CA GLN A 36 14.12 -17.64 -6.58
C GLN A 36 14.30 -16.99 -5.21
N ASN A 37 13.21 -16.83 -4.45
CA ASN A 37 13.22 -16.20 -3.13
C ASN A 37 12.51 -17.05 -2.07
N THR A 38 12.52 -18.34 -2.24
CA THR A 38 11.81 -19.31 -1.38
C THR A 38 12.12 -19.12 0.10
N GLY A 39 11.07 -19.19 0.93
CA GLY A 39 11.19 -19.06 2.39
C GLY A 39 11.11 -17.61 2.89
N GLN A 40 11.09 -16.63 2.01
CA GLN A 40 10.89 -15.24 2.39
C GLN A 40 9.40 -14.89 2.45
N ILE A 41 9.06 -13.93 3.29
CA ILE A 41 7.71 -13.41 3.42
C ILE A 41 7.69 -11.92 3.05
N GLY A 42 6.57 -11.47 2.54
CA GLY A 42 6.35 -10.07 2.20
C GLY A 42 4.90 -9.67 2.34
N ASN A 43 4.71 -8.39 2.49
CA ASN A 43 3.40 -7.76 2.52
C ASN A 43 3.49 -6.36 1.94
N VAL A 44 2.43 -5.89 1.33
CA VAL A 44 2.26 -4.50 0.93
C VAL A 44 0.90 -4.00 1.41
N THR A 45 0.89 -2.80 1.95
CA THR A 45 -0.33 -2.09 2.32
C THR A 45 -0.57 -0.97 1.32
N LEU A 46 -1.75 -1.00 0.71
CA LEU A 46 -2.21 0.02 -0.23
C LEU A 46 -3.05 1.04 0.52
N ALA A 47 -2.76 2.31 0.31
CA ALA A 47 -3.49 3.44 0.88
C ALA A 47 -4.08 4.31 -0.23
N ASP A 48 -5.31 4.77 -0.03
CA ASP A 48 -5.97 5.67 -0.96
C ASP A 48 -5.48 7.10 -0.73
N TRP A 49 -4.82 7.66 -1.74
CA TRP A 49 -4.38 9.06 -1.79
C TRP A 49 -5.18 9.88 -2.83
N GLY A 50 -6.40 9.47 -3.12
CA GLY A 50 -7.28 10.10 -4.09
C GLY A 50 -6.98 9.64 -5.52
N LYS A 51 -6.22 10.41 -6.27
CA LYS A 51 -5.83 10.06 -7.66
C LYS A 51 -4.65 9.09 -7.74
N GLU A 52 -3.98 8.87 -6.64
CA GLU A 52 -2.83 7.98 -6.50
C GLU A 52 -3.08 6.93 -5.44
N THR A 53 -2.36 5.84 -5.52
CA THR A 53 -2.30 4.81 -4.50
C THR A 53 -0.92 4.79 -3.87
N GLY A 54 -0.86 4.99 -2.56
CA GLY A 54 0.37 4.78 -1.79
C GLY A 54 0.56 3.29 -1.50
N LEU A 55 1.79 2.81 -1.60
CA LEU A 55 2.14 1.42 -1.31
C LEU A 55 3.29 1.39 -0.31
N SER A 56 3.06 0.72 0.81
CA SER A 56 4.06 0.49 1.85
C SER A 56 4.42 -0.98 1.90
N PHE A 57 5.66 -1.30 1.57
CA PHE A 57 6.19 -2.66 1.46
C PHE A 57 7.00 -3.04 2.68
N PHE A 58 6.87 -4.30 3.07
CA PHE A 58 7.80 -5.00 3.93
C PHE A 58 8.13 -6.35 3.32
N ILE A 59 9.42 -6.70 3.29
CA ILE A 59 9.89 -8.03 2.90
C ILE A 59 10.92 -8.53 3.91
N SER A 60 10.93 -9.82 4.19
CA SER A 60 11.89 -10.42 5.14
C SER A 60 13.29 -10.58 4.55
N GLY A 61 13.41 -10.67 3.23
CA GLY A 61 14.69 -10.82 2.55
C GLY A 61 14.58 -10.88 1.04
N ALA A 62 15.74 -10.82 0.41
CA ALA A 62 15.95 -10.99 -1.02
C ALA A 62 16.88 -12.20 -1.25
N PRO A 63 17.01 -12.70 -2.50
CA PRO A 63 17.91 -13.80 -2.81
C PRO A 63 19.33 -13.53 -2.36
N SER A 64 20.05 -14.58 -1.98
CA SER A 64 21.48 -14.52 -1.66
C SER A 64 22.26 -13.99 -2.87
N GLY A 65 23.21 -13.08 -2.61
CA GLY A 65 24.00 -12.44 -3.67
C GLY A 65 23.41 -11.13 -4.22
N ALA A 66 22.28 -10.67 -3.67
CA ALA A 66 21.80 -9.33 -3.98
C ALA A 66 22.81 -8.27 -3.52
N SER A 67 23.09 -7.29 -4.35
CA SER A 67 24.02 -6.20 -4.02
C SER A 67 23.42 -5.28 -2.94
N LEU A 68 24.30 -4.74 -2.08
CA LEU A 68 23.94 -3.75 -1.08
C LEU A 68 24.45 -2.35 -1.51
N PRO A 69 23.69 -1.27 -1.26
CA PRO A 69 22.34 -1.23 -0.69
C PRO A 69 21.30 -1.93 -1.57
N LEU A 70 20.36 -2.64 -0.93
CA LEU A 70 19.33 -3.38 -1.64
C LEU A 70 18.43 -2.44 -2.44
N ARG A 71 18.36 -2.64 -3.74
CA ARG A 71 17.52 -1.88 -4.67
C ARG A 71 16.46 -2.81 -5.27
N LEU A 72 15.20 -2.41 -5.16
CA LEU A 72 14.08 -3.19 -5.63
C LEU A 72 13.22 -2.39 -6.59
N PHE A 73 12.87 -3.04 -7.67
CA PHE A 73 11.96 -2.52 -8.69
C PHE A 73 10.58 -3.07 -8.45
N THR A 74 9.56 -2.26 -8.60
CA THR A 74 8.17 -2.63 -8.32
C THR A 74 7.28 -2.26 -9.48
N PHE A 75 6.35 -3.16 -9.77
CA PHE A 75 5.43 -3.02 -10.88
C PHE A 75 4.03 -3.43 -10.46
N ILE A 76 3.02 -2.77 -11.01
CA ILE A 76 1.65 -3.27 -11.04
C ILE A 76 1.40 -3.78 -12.45
N ASN A 77 1.14 -5.07 -12.57
CA ASN A 77 0.81 -5.72 -13.82
C ASN A 77 -0.70 -5.94 -13.94
N LYS A 78 -1.22 -5.96 -15.14
CA LYS A 78 -2.54 -6.52 -15.40
C LYS A 78 -2.51 -8.04 -15.19
N GLY A 79 -3.65 -8.60 -14.82
CA GLY A 79 -3.76 -10.04 -14.56
C GLY A 79 -3.28 -10.44 -13.16
N SER A 80 -3.21 -11.74 -12.94
CA SER A 80 -2.82 -12.33 -11.65
C SER A 80 -1.36 -12.80 -11.65
N CYS A 81 -0.87 -13.17 -10.47
CA CYS A 81 0.46 -13.78 -10.35
C CYS A 81 0.58 -15.12 -11.10
N GLN A 82 -0.52 -15.83 -11.30
CA GLN A 82 -0.56 -17.07 -12.06
C GLN A 82 -0.66 -16.85 -13.58
N GLN A 83 -1.31 -15.76 -13.98
CA GLN A 83 -1.47 -15.35 -15.37
C GLN A 83 -1.06 -13.87 -15.51
N PRO A 84 0.24 -13.59 -15.47
CA PRO A 84 0.74 -12.23 -15.52
C PRO A 84 0.51 -11.60 -16.89
N GLY A 85 -0.05 -10.42 -16.91
CA GLY A 85 -0.22 -9.59 -18.08
C GLY A 85 0.88 -8.51 -18.19
N PRO A 86 0.69 -7.54 -19.08
CA PRO A 86 1.64 -6.45 -19.28
C PRO A 86 1.72 -5.54 -18.05
N VAL A 87 2.84 -4.85 -17.91
CA VAL A 87 3.02 -3.79 -16.90
C VAL A 87 2.01 -2.68 -17.14
N ALA A 88 1.18 -2.40 -16.15
CA ALA A 88 0.26 -1.27 -16.15
C ALA A 88 0.93 -0.02 -15.55
N TYR A 89 1.64 -0.17 -14.43
CA TYR A 89 2.31 0.92 -13.74
C TYR A 89 3.68 0.47 -13.23
N ALA A 90 4.73 1.18 -13.60
CA ALA A 90 6.07 1.04 -13.04
C ALA A 90 6.27 2.08 -11.93
N MET A 91 6.70 1.65 -10.75
CA MET A 91 6.86 2.51 -9.57
C MET A 91 8.33 2.62 -9.17
N ASN A 92 9.18 3.01 -10.13
CA ASN A 92 10.64 2.91 -10.02
C ASN A 92 11.35 4.28 -10.01
N ASP A 93 10.63 5.34 -9.67
CA ASP A 93 11.22 6.68 -9.45
C ASP A 93 12.23 6.64 -8.29
N ARG A 94 11.98 5.74 -7.34
CA ARG A 94 12.91 5.39 -6.27
C ARG A 94 12.99 3.87 -6.18
N VAL A 95 14.19 3.34 -6.10
CA VAL A 95 14.43 1.89 -5.98
C VAL A 95 15.13 1.51 -4.68
N THR A 96 15.46 2.48 -3.85
CA THR A 96 16.10 2.27 -2.55
C THR A 96 15.14 1.65 -1.53
N THR A 97 15.73 0.90 -0.60
CA THR A 97 15.04 0.27 0.53
C THR A 97 15.70 0.68 1.84
N GLU A 98 14.97 0.53 2.94
CA GLU A 98 15.47 0.78 4.29
C GLU A 98 15.54 -0.54 5.06
N ARG A 99 16.72 -0.83 5.62
CA ARG A 99 16.89 -2.01 6.45
C ARG A 99 16.21 -1.82 7.80
N GLN A 100 15.40 -2.81 8.19
CA GLN A 100 14.74 -2.80 9.49
C GLN A 100 15.65 -3.38 10.58
N ALA A 101 15.49 -2.87 11.82
CA ALA A 101 16.34 -3.24 12.96
C ALA A 101 16.23 -4.72 13.33
N ILE A 102 15.06 -5.34 13.17
CA ILE A 102 14.84 -6.74 13.58
C ILE A 102 15.26 -7.71 12.48
N ARG A 103 14.80 -7.54 11.29
CA ARG A 103 15.16 -8.25 10.06
C ARG A 103 14.22 -7.82 8.94
N GLY A 104 14.75 -7.59 7.77
CA GLY A 104 13.97 -7.31 6.59
C GLY A 104 14.18 -5.89 6.07
N TRP A 105 13.36 -5.52 5.12
CA TRP A 105 13.47 -4.30 4.36
C TRP A 105 12.09 -3.66 4.21
N ALA A 106 12.02 -2.36 4.46
CA ALA A 106 10.83 -1.56 4.22
C ALA A 106 11.11 -0.54 3.13
N PHE A 107 10.08 -0.23 2.35
CA PHE A 107 10.15 0.79 1.31
C PHE A 107 8.75 1.22 0.90
N SER A 108 8.62 2.43 0.39
CA SER A 108 7.35 2.99 -0.07
C SER A 108 7.42 3.34 -1.54
N ARG A 109 6.28 3.21 -2.20
CA ARG A 109 6.08 3.58 -3.61
C ARG A 109 4.74 4.28 -3.76
N SER A 110 4.53 4.92 -4.91
CA SER A 110 3.21 5.39 -5.32
C SER A 110 2.92 4.98 -6.75
N ALA A 111 1.66 4.72 -7.03
CA ALA A 111 1.17 4.47 -8.38
C ALA A 111 0.20 5.59 -8.79
N PRO A 112 0.31 6.15 -10.02
CA PRO A 112 -0.53 7.24 -10.49
C PRO A 112 -1.93 6.74 -10.91
N VAL A 113 -2.58 6.04 -10.01
CA VAL A 113 -3.90 5.43 -10.21
C VAL A 113 -4.65 5.37 -8.88
N ALA A 114 -5.95 5.65 -8.91
CA ALA A 114 -6.79 5.54 -7.73
C ALA A 114 -6.90 4.09 -7.24
N LEU A 115 -6.91 3.90 -5.92
CA LEU A 115 -7.04 2.57 -5.32
C LEU A 115 -8.30 1.83 -5.78
N SER A 116 -9.41 2.55 -5.96
CA SER A 116 -10.66 1.98 -6.45
C SER A 116 -10.54 1.32 -7.82
N VAL A 117 -9.71 1.86 -8.71
CA VAL A 117 -9.43 1.28 -10.04
C VAL A 117 -8.66 -0.03 -9.90
N LEU A 118 -7.66 -0.07 -9.03
CA LEU A 118 -6.89 -1.29 -8.76
C LEU A 118 -7.76 -2.39 -8.15
N LEU A 119 -8.68 -2.04 -7.25
CA LEU A 119 -9.58 -2.98 -6.59
C LEU A 119 -10.71 -3.48 -7.51
N ALA A 120 -11.11 -2.70 -8.49
CA ALA A 120 -12.16 -3.05 -9.45
C ALA A 120 -11.65 -3.92 -10.61
N GLY A 121 -10.36 -3.87 -10.90
CA GLY A 121 -9.71 -4.63 -11.98
C GLY A 121 -8.99 -5.86 -11.48
N GLU A 122 -8.39 -6.57 -12.41
CA GLU A 122 -7.50 -7.69 -12.13
C GLU A 122 -6.05 -7.22 -12.28
N TYR A 123 -5.39 -7.06 -11.14
CA TYR A 123 -4.02 -6.57 -11.06
C TYR A 123 -3.20 -7.37 -10.06
N SER A 124 -1.90 -7.44 -10.31
CA SER A 124 -0.92 -8.02 -9.39
C SER A 124 0.25 -7.07 -9.18
N ILE A 125 0.86 -7.16 -8.00
CA ILE A 125 2.06 -6.42 -7.63
C ILE A 125 3.25 -7.36 -7.76
N VAL A 126 4.28 -6.93 -8.47
CA VAL A 126 5.54 -7.67 -8.64
C VAL A 126 6.67 -6.88 -8.02
N VAL A 127 7.49 -7.53 -7.21
CA VAL A 127 8.76 -7.02 -6.71
C VAL A 127 9.89 -7.75 -7.40
N ARG A 128 10.81 -6.99 -7.97
CA ARG A 128 11.91 -7.50 -8.80
C ARG A 128 13.25 -7.02 -8.27
N SER A 129 14.26 -7.88 -8.31
CA SER A 129 15.63 -7.50 -8.00
C SER A 129 16.19 -6.52 -9.05
N ALA A 130 17.19 -5.73 -8.66
CA ALA A 130 17.85 -4.81 -9.58
C ALA A 130 18.52 -5.56 -10.75
N PRO A 131 18.74 -4.89 -11.91
CA PRO A 131 19.39 -5.50 -13.07
C PRO A 131 20.76 -6.12 -12.76
N ASP A 132 21.54 -5.47 -11.91
CA ASP A 132 22.86 -5.98 -11.45
C ASP A 132 22.74 -7.11 -10.43
N SER A 133 21.56 -7.37 -9.93
CA SER A 133 21.23 -8.49 -9.01
C SER A 133 20.38 -9.57 -9.67
N GLY A 134 20.44 -9.68 -10.99
CA GLY A 134 19.80 -10.73 -11.78
C GLY A 134 18.48 -10.36 -12.44
N ASN A 135 17.88 -9.21 -12.11
CA ASN A 135 16.61 -8.75 -12.72
C ASN A 135 15.49 -9.80 -12.69
N ILE A 136 15.31 -10.44 -11.55
CA ILE A 136 14.34 -11.54 -11.34
C ILE A 136 13.20 -11.12 -10.44
N ASP A 137 12.01 -11.64 -10.72
CA ASP A 137 10.86 -11.46 -9.84
C ASP A 137 11.06 -12.26 -8.55
N ILE A 138 10.98 -11.57 -7.42
CA ILE A 138 11.22 -12.16 -6.10
C ILE A 138 9.97 -12.30 -5.25
N PHE A 139 8.96 -11.47 -5.52
CA PHE A 139 7.63 -11.57 -4.92
C PHE A 139 6.55 -11.22 -5.92
N CYS A 140 5.36 -11.80 -5.74
CA CYS A 140 4.14 -11.42 -6.40
C CYS A 140 2.95 -11.48 -5.45
N GLY A 141 2.00 -10.55 -5.58
CA GLY A 141 0.77 -10.52 -4.80
C GLY A 141 -0.41 -10.02 -5.63
N ASP A 142 -1.52 -10.74 -5.60
CA ASP A 142 -2.73 -10.33 -6.30
C ASP A 142 -3.46 -9.23 -5.53
N ILE A 143 -3.78 -8.12 -6.19
CA ILE A 143 -4.58 -7.05 -5.61
C ILE A 143 -6.04 -7.51 -5.60
N ARG A 144 -6.55 -7.79 -4.41
CA ARG A 144 -7.94 -8.17 -4.22
C ARG A 144 -8.52 -7.44 -3.02
N GLN A 145 -9.75 -6.98 -3.14
CA GLN A 145 -10.50 -6.60 -1.96
C GLN A 145 -10.75 -7.88 -1.15
N LYS A 146 -10.25 -7.95 0.08
CA LYS A 146 -10.66 -9.03 0.99
C LYS A 146 -12.18 -8.90 1.16
N GLY A 147 -12.91 -9.82 0.55
CA GLY A 147 -14.34 -9.94 0.83
C GLY A 147 -14.52 -10.07 2.32
N LEU A 148 -15.39 -9.26 2.91
CA LEU A 148 -15.93 -9.51 4.22
C LEU A 148 -16.53 -10.91 4.15
N GLY A 149 -15.79 -11.87 4.72
CA GLY A 149 -16.26 -13.25 4.78
C GLY A 149 -17.64 -13.30 5.41
N LYS A 150 -18.59 -13.89 4.67
CA LYS A 150 -19.87 -14.30 5.22
C LYS A 150 -19.63 -15.39 6.25
#